data_c027788b7ab1fd0690e71e765e25ecae
#
_entry.id   c027788b7ab1fd0690e71e765e25ecae
#
_cell.length_a   1.000
_cell.length_b   1.000
_cell.length_c   1.000
_cell.angle_alpha   90.00
_cell.angle_beta   90.00
_cell.angle_gamma   90.00
#
_symmetry.space_group_name_H-M   'P 1'
#
loop_
_entity.id
_entity.type
_entity.pdbx_description
1 polymer ?
#
loop_
_entity_poly.entity_id
_entity_poly.type
_entity_poly.pdbx_seq_one_letter_code
_entity_poly.pdbx_strand_id
1 'polypeptide(L)'
;MAAATNVNKRCLMDEIRLQDCYINRYGPAYMTGTQALVRLLLEQARLDHEQGVNSRGLVSGYPGSPLGGLDLELNRNLDLLEKDGVTFQPAINEELAATAIWGSQHIHLYDQPEIDGVFG
;
A
#
# COMPACT_ATOMS: atom_id res chain seq x y z
N MET A 1 -36.92 -36.89 -8.78
CA MET A 1 -35.64 -37.27 -8.16
C MET A 1 -34.76 -36.03 -8.12
N ALA A 2 -34.64 -35.41 -6.95
CA ALA A 2 -33.94 -34.16 -6.75
C ALA A 2 -32.47 -34.46 -6.43
N ALA A 3 -31.56 -33.96 -7.27
CA ALA A 3 -30.14 -33.94 -6.96
C ALA A 3 -29.86 -32.72 -6.06
N ALA A 4 -29.65 -32.96 -4.78
CA ALA A 4 -29.25 -31.96 -3.83
C ALA A 4 -27.82 -31.48 -4.16
N THR A 5 -27.70 -30.23 -4.55
CA THR A 5 -26.44 -29.51 -4.70
C THR A 5 -25.80 -29.37 -3.31
N ASN A 6 -24.78 -30.16 -3.08
CA ASN A 6 -23.95 -30.11 -1.89
C ASN A 6 -23.04 -28.88 -2.00
N VAL A 7 -23.55 -27.71 -1.64
CA VAL A 7 -22.77 -26.48 -1.52
C VAL A 7 -21.84 -26.67 -0.32
N ASN A 8 -20.59 -26.84 -0.64
CA ASN A 8 -19.48 -27.17 0.26
C ASN A 8 -19.35 -26.07 1.34
N LYS A 9 -19.82 -26.37 2.55
CA LYS A 9 -19.75 -25.53 3.75
C LYS A 9 -18.31 -25.36 4.30
N ARG A 10 -17.30 -25.46 3.46
CA ARG A 10 -15.87 -25.37 3.85
C ARG A 10 -15.26 -23.99 3.74
N CYS A 11 -16.05 -22.93 3.49
CA CYS A 11 -15.52 -21.57 3.29
C CYS A 11 -15.80 -20.61 4.45
N LEU A 12 -15.90 -21.07 5.70
CA LEU A 12 -16.32 -20.20 6.81
C LEU A 12 -15.38 -20.18 8.02
N MET A 13 -14.17 -20.76 7.93
CA MET A 13 -13.17 -20.67 9.02
C MET A 13 -11.74 -20.66 8.48
N ASP A 14 -11.43 -19.88 7.44
CA ASP A 14 -10.06 -19.45 7.25
C ASP A 14 -9.77 -18.45 8.37
N GLU A 15 -8.76 -18.73 9.19
CA GLU A 15 -8.34 -17.87 10.29
C GLU A 15 -8.11 -16.47 9.73
N ILE A 16 -8.94 -15.50 10.13
CA ILE A 16 -8.79 -14.08 9.76
C ILE A 16 -7.46 -13.61 10.34
N ARG A 17 -6.51 -13.30 9.48
CA ARG A 17 -5.21 -12.75 9.86
C ARG A 17 -5.27 -11.24 9.85
N LEU A 18 -4.51 -10.61 10.74
CA LEU A 18 -4.42 -9.13 10.80
C LEU A 18 -3.94 -8.51 9.49
N GLN A 19 -3.19 -9.25 8.69
CA GLN A 19 -2.69 -8.81 7.39
C GLN A 19 -3.69 -8.98 6.23
N ASP A 20 -4.80 -9.68 6.46
CA ASP A 20 -5.80 -9.92 5.40
C ASP A 20 -6.37 -8.61 4.83
N CYS A 21 -6.46 -7.57 5.66
CA CYS A 21 -6.88 -6.24 5.23
C CYS A 21 -5.95 -5.62 4.16
N TYR A 22 -4.71 -6.06 4.04
CA TYR A 22 -3.74 -5.59 3.04
C TYR A 22 -3.60 -6.54 1.85
N ILE A 23 -3.78 -7.85 2.07
CA ILE A 23 -3.44 -8.89 1.11
C ILE A 23 -4.65 -9.36 0.32
N ASN A 24 -5.83 -9.44 0.95
CA ASN A 24 -7.02 -9.97 0.30
C ASN A 24 -7.54 -9.04 -0.79
N ARG A 25 -7.54 -9.55 -2.02
CA ARG A 25 -8.00 -8.81 -3.21
C ARG A 25 -9.51 -8.84 -3.41
N TYR A 26 -10.16 -9.87 -2.93
CA TYR A 26 -11.56 -10.14 -3.21
C TYR A 26 -12.35 -10.34 -1.93
N GLY A 27 -13.59 -9.88 -1.94
CA GLY A 27 -14.49 -10.01 -0.81
C GLY A 27 -14.42 -8.84 0.18
N PRO A 28 -15.22 -8.87 1.23
CA PRO A 28 -15.25 -7.81 2.23
C PRO A 28 -13.96 -7.85 3.07
N ALA A 29 -13.35 -6.69 3.27
CA ALA A 29 -12.22 -6.50 4.15
C ALA A 29 -12.57 -5.48 5.24
N TYR A 30 -12.35 -5.83 6.49
CA TYR A 30 -12.52 -4.92 7.61
C TYR A 30 -11.18 -4.27 7.94
N MET A 31 -11.15 -2.93 7.97
CA MET A 31 -9.94 -2.18 8.24
C MET A 31 -10.26 -0.82 8.84
N THR A 32 -9.30 -0.26 9.56
CA THR A 32 -9.33 1.14 10.02
C THR A 32 -9.02 2.10 8.88
N GLY A 33 -9.27 3.41 9.09
CA GLY A 33 -8.92 4.43 8.10
C GLY A 33 -7.41 4.48 7.80
N THR A 34 -6.54 4.34 8.81
CA THR A 34 -5.08 4.29 8.63
C THR A 34 -4.64 3.06 7.85
N GLN A 35 -5.25 1.90 8.11
CA GLN A 35 -5.01 0.69 7.33
C GLN A 35 -5.46 0.83 5.87
N ALA A 36 -6.57 1.52 5.64
CA ALA A 36 -7.04 1.80 4.28
C ALA A 36 -6.06 2.68 3.50
N LEU A 37 -5.41 3.66 4.16
CA LEU A 37 -4.38 4.49 3.54
C LEU A 37 -3.14 3.66 3.16
N VAL A 38 -2.68 2.77 4.04
CA VAL A 38 -1.57 1.85 3.71
C VAL A 38 -1.96 0.92 2.55
N ARG A 39 -3.17 0.37 2.59
CA ARG A 39 -3.69 -0.48 1.50
C ARG A 39 -3.76 0.27 0.17
N LEU A 40 -4.14 1.55 0.15
CA LEU A 40 -4.19 2.37 -1.06
C LEU A 40 -2.85 2.37 -1.81
N LEU A 41 -1.75 2.50 -1.07
CA LEU A 41 -0.40 2.46 -1.64
C LEU A 41 -0.09 1.10 -2.30
N LEU A 42 -0.42 0.01 -1.61
CA LEU A 42 -0.22 -1.35 -2.12
C LEU A 42 -1.09 -1.62 -3.35
N GLU A 43 -2.34 -1.15 -3.36
CA GLU A 43 -3.23 -1.32 -4.52
C GLU A 43 -2.75 -0.48 -5.71
N GLN A 44 -2.23 0.73 -5.49
CA GLN A 44 -1.63 1.54 -6.57
C GLN A 44 -0.44 0.81 -7.20
N ALA A 45 0.50 0.33 -6.37
CA ALA A 45 1.65 -0.43 -6.86
C ALA A 45 1.25 -1.67 -7.67
N ARG A 46 0.22 -2.39 -7.22
CA ARG A 46 -0.31 -3.57 -7.92
C ARG A 46 -0.96 -3.22 -9.25
N LEU A 47 -1.78 -2.16 -9.28
CA LEU A 47 -2.44 -1.71 -10.50
C LEU A 47 -1.42 -1.29 -11.55
N ASP A 48 -0.40 -0.54 -11.16
CA ASP A 48 0.68 -0.14 -12.06
C ASP A 48 1.41 -1.36 -12.63
N HIS A 49 1.78 -2.30 -11.77
CA HIS A 49 2.42 -3.54 -12.19
C HIS A 49 1.53 -4.37 -13.15
N GLU A 50 0.23 -4.47 -12.88
CA GLU A 50 -0.72 -5.18 -13.75
C GLU A 50 -0.87 -4.51 -15.13
N GLN A 51 -0.64 -3.20 -15.20
CA GLN A 51 -0.63 -2.43 -16.44
C GLN A 51 0.74 -2.40 -17.14
N GLY A 52 1.75 -3.05 -16.56
CA GLY A 52 3.11 -3.09 -17.09
C GLY A 52 3.90 -1.80 -16.81
N VAL A 53 3.46 -0.96 -15.89
CA VAL A 53 4.15 0.26 -15.46
C VAL A 53 5.12 -0.07 -14.33
N ASN A 54 6.41 0.25 -14.51
CA ASN A 54 7.44 0.06 -13.49
C ASN A 54 7.52 1.29 -12.58
N SER A 55 6.46 1.54 -11.80
CA SER A 55 6.43 2.62 -10.82
C SER A 55 7.02 2.23 -9.47
N ARG A 56 7.29 3.22 -8.63
CA ARG A 56 7.65 3.06 -7.22
C ARG A 56 6.82 4.02 -6.36
N GLY A 57 6.54 3.59 -5.12
CA GLY A 57 5.89 4.45 -4.15
C GLY A 57 6.89 5.14 -3.22
N LEU A 58 6.69 6.42 -2.94
CA LEU A 58 7.41 7.14 -1.88
C LEU A 58 6.42 7.79 -0.93
N VAL A 59 6.45 7.38 0.33
CA VAL A 59 5.60 7.95 1.38
C VAL A 59 6.47 8.65 2.39
N SER A 60 6.13 9.88 2.73
CA SER A 60 6.86 10.65 3.72
C SER A 60 5.89 11.37 4.66
N GLY A 61 6.27 11.47 5.91
CA GLY A 61 5.51 12.13 6.95
C GLY A 61 6.34 12.17 8.24
N TYR A 62 5.81 12.79 9.30
CA TYR A 62 6.54 12.92 10.56
C TYR A 62 5.66 12.49 11.75
N PRO A 63 6.28 12.02 12.85
CA PRO A 63 5.58 11.73 14.08
C PRO A 63 4.99 13.02 14.68
N GLY A 64 3.69 13.02 15.02
CA GLY A 64 3.00 14.20 15.53
C GLY A 64 2.08 14.89 14.52
N SER A 65 1.99 14.38 13.29
CA SER A 65 0.98 14.78 12.32
C SER A 65 -0.44 14.62 12.90
N PRO A 66 -1.42 15.47 12.51
CA PRO A 66 -2.82 15.29 12.89
C PRO A 66 -3.39 13.93 12.52
N LEU A 67 -2.83 13.28 11.51
CA LEU A 67 -3.14 11.91 11.12
C LEU A 67 -2.35 10.90 11.99
N GLY A 68 -2.56 10.99 13.30
CA GLY A 68 -1.88 10.16 14.27
C GLY A 68 -2.00 8.67 13.98
N GLY A 69 -0.88 7.97 14.03
CA GLY A 69 -0.80 6.53 13.87
C GLY A 69 -0.59 6.03 12.43
N LEU A 70 -0.61 6.88 11.40
CA LEU A 70 -0.27 6.45 10.05
C LEU A 70 1.20 6.03 9.94
N ASP A 71 2.10 6.80 10.52
CA ASP A 71 3.54 6.48 10.59
C ASP A 71 3.80 5.15 11.30
N LEU A 72 3.08 4.88 12.39
CA LEU A 72 3.13 3.60 13.09
C LEU A 72 2.62 2.46 12.21
N GLU A 73 1.53 2.66 11.49
CA GLU A 73 0.95 1.63 10.63
C GLU A 73 1.85 1.34 9.42
N LEU A 74 2.49 2.37 8.84
CA LEU A 74 3.50 2.21 7.79
C LEU A 74 4.70 1.42 8.32
N ASN A 75 5.24 1.78 9.49
CA ASN A 75 6.35 1.07 10.12
C ASN A 75 6.04 -0.41 10.43
N ARG A 76 4.81 -0.73 10.83
CA ARG A 76 4.40 -2.13 11.07
C ARG A 76 4.35 -2.98 9.81
N ASN A 77 4.20 -2.35 8.65
CA ASN A 77 4.02 -3.01 7.36
C ASN A 77 5.19 -2.75 6.40
N LEU A 78 6.38 -2.36 6.88
CA LEU A 78 7.55 -2.06 6.04
C LEU A 78 7.88 -3.18 5.07
N ASP A 79 7.96 -4.42 5.54
CA ASP A 79 8.28 -5.59 4.70
C ASP A 79 7.28 -5.76 3.54
N LEU A 80 6.01 -5.47 3.81
CA LEU A 80 4.95 -5.56 2.80
C LEU A 80 5.03 -4.42 1.79
N LEU A 81 5.28 -3.21 2.26
CA LEU A 81 5.46 -2.03 1.42
C LEU A 81 6.68 -2.18 0.50
N GLU A 82 7.84 -2.56 1.06
CA GLU A 82 9.07 -2.74 0.30
C GLU A 82 8.94 -3.82 -0.77
N LYS A 83 8.25 -4.92 -0.46
CA LYS A 83 7.97 -5.99 -1.42
C LYS A 83 7.20 -5.50 -2.64
N ASP A 84 6.27 -4.59 -2.45
CA ASP A 84 5.45 -4.00 -3.52
C ASP A 84 6.10 -2.69 -4.07
N GLY A 85 7.36 -2.40 -3.73
CA GLY A 85 8.12 -1.26 -4.26
C GLY A 85 7.73 0.10 -3.67
N VAL A 86 7.15 0.12 -2.48
CA VAL A 86 6.79 1.33 -1.75
C VAL A 86 7.78 1.59 -0.63
N THR A 87 8.41 2.75 -0.63
CA THR A 87 9.35 3.18 0.40
C THR A 87 8.69 4.16 1.36
N PHE A 88 8.76 3.87 2.64
CA PHE A 88 8.40 4.84 3.68
C PHE A 88 9.66 5.52 4.22
N GLN A 89 9.74 6.84 4.06
CA GLN A 89 10.83 7.67 4.54
C GLN A 89 10.31 8.69 5.55
N PRO A 90 10.49 8.47 6.86
CA PRO A 90 10.12 9.46 7.88
C PRO A 90 10.85 10.78 7.67
N ALA A 91 10.14 11.89 7.84
CA ALA A 91 10.68 13.23 7.80
C ALA A 91 10.68 13.88 9.20
N ILE A 92 11.36 15.00 9.32
CA ILE A 92 11.42 15.78 10.57
C ILE A 92 10.20 16.71 10.70
N ASN A 93 9.69 17.20 9.58
CA ASN A 93 8.52 18.09 9.48
C ASN A 93 7.82 17.94 8.13
N GLU A 94 6.68 18.63 7.96
CA GLU A 94 5.86 18.60 6.75
C GLU A 94 6.59 19.14 5.52
N GLU A 95 7.37 20.22 5.69
CA GLU A 95 8.06 20.87 4.56
C GLU A 95 9.09 19.94 3.94
N LEU A 96 9.85 19.22 4.77
CA LEU A 96 10.83 18.24 4.30
C LEU A 96 10.15 17.02 3.68
N ALA A 97 9.04 16.55 4.28
CA ALA A 97 8.25 15.47 3.71
C ALA A 97 7.71 15.84 2.32
N ALA A 98 7.06 17.01 2.22
CA ALA A 98 6.53 17.50 0.95
C ALA A 98 7.62 17.72 -0.10
N THR A 99 8.78 18.25 0.29
CA THR A 99 9.93 18.45 -0.60
C THR A 99 10.47 17.13 -1.13
N ALA A 100 10.56 16.09 -0.29
CA ALA A 100 11.02 14.77 -0.70
C ALA A 100 10.05 14.16 -1.73
N ILE A 101 8.74 14.21 -1.47
CA ILE A 101 7.71 13.76 -2.41
C ILE A 101 7.77 14.55 -3.71
N TRP A 102 7.84 15.91 -3.63
CA TRP A 102 7.96 16.75 -4.81
C TRP A 102 9.20 16.41 -5.65
N GLY A 103 10.35 16.21 -5.00
CA GLY A 103 11.59 15.81 -5.68
C GLY A 103 11.45 14.47 -6.42
N SER A 104 10.77 13.50 -5.84
CA SER A 104 10.56 12.19 -6.46
C SER A 104 9.69 12.24 -7.73
N GLN A 105 8.84 13.26 -7.89
CA GLN A 105 8.00 13.43 -9.08
C GLN A 105 8.78 13.90 -10.31
N HIS A 106 10.06 14.25 -10.15
CA HIS A 106 10.91 14.75 -11.23
C HIS A 106 11.80 13.67 -11.87
N ILE A 107 11.47 12.40 -11.68
CA ILE A 107 12.25 11.29 -12.21
C ILE A 107 12.48 11.37 -13.73
N HIS A 108 11.51 11.92 -14.47
CA HIS A 108 11.57 12.11 -15.92
C HIS A 108 12.61 13.14 -16.39
N LEU A 109 13.19 13.92 -15.46
CA LEU A 109 14.27 14.86 -15.77
C LEU A 109 15.66 14.19 -15.79
N TYR A 110 15.76 12.96 -15.32
CA TYR A 110 17.00 12.21 -15.32
C TYR A 110 17.19 11.46 -16.65
N ASP A 111 18.43 11.41 -17.14
CA ASP A 111 18.75 10.61 -18.31
C ASP A 111 18.64 9.12 -17.97
N GLN A 112 17.84 8.39 -18.75
CA GLN A 112 17.62 6.95 -18.61
C GLN A 112 17.16 6.53 -17.20
N PRO A 113 15.99 6.97 -16.75
CA PRO A 113 15.44 6.55 -15.46
C PRO A 113 15.16 5.04 -15.48
N GLU A 114 15.48 4.35 -14.39
CA GLU A 114 15.23 2.90 -14.24
C GLU A 114 13.77 2.57 -13.99
N ILE A 115 12.96 3.58 -13.69
CA ILE A 115 11.53 3.46 -13.38
C ILE A 115 10.71 4.47 -14.19
N ASP A 116 9.45 4.15 -14.44
CA ASP A 116 8.55 4.97 -15.25
C ASP A 116 8.00 6.18 -14.48
N GLY A 117 7.90 6.08 -13.16
CA GLY A 117 7.38 7.14 -12.31
C GLY A 117 7.38 6.81 -10.82
N VAL A 118 7.07 7.82 -10.02
CA VAL A 118 6.89 7.69 -8.56
C VAL A 118 5.52 8.23 -8.18
N PHE A 119 4.74 7.45 -7.44
CA PHE A 119 3.54 7.91 -6.75
C PHE A 119 3.84 8.16 -5.27
N GLY A 120 3.11 9.13 -4.65
CA GLY A 120 3.34 9.49 -3.24
C GLY A 120 2.22 10.25 -2.61
#